data_1786116ada1dea4ee0958635626cc81a
#
_entry.id   1786116ada1dea4ee0958635626cc81a
#
_cell.length_a   1.000
_cell.length_b   1.000
_cell.length_c   1.000
_cell.angle_alpha   90.00
_cell.angle_beta   90.00
_cell.angle_gamma   90.00
#
_symmetry.space_group_name_H-M   'P 1'
#
loop_
_entity.id
_entity.type
_entity.pdbx_description
1 polymer ?
#
loop_
_entity_poly.entity_id
_entity_poly.type
_entity_poly.pdbx_seq_one_letter_code
_entity_poly.pdbx_strand_id
1 'polypeptide(L)'
;MVVKKAAVSTRVQKNKDKQLRESGGDAWFNIEKLVLDDNIYPRRNVLTSKVNQYYNAMKLGQIFPAIAVETRHERPTGRILDGWHRYHAYLKQGKKQVTVVFIECSDEIEALRESYTLNNSHGLQYSSIEIHDYVKTDTDLGMTYDMIADDIKRPVRKVESMVKQFGTAKDGDTVALKRGLRHLNTNTITKKQEALNKAWMGSSAGTYAALLFRYLDANAINTEDTKLIKALDKLTDKWLQVRKSL
;
A
#
# COMPACT_ATOMS: atom_id res chain seq x y z
N MET A 1 13.52 14.31 30.56
CA MET A 1 13.65 14.85 29.20
C MET A 1 12.64 14.27 28.20
N VAL A 2 11.90 13.21 28.51
CA VAL A 2 10.94 12.53 27.63
C VAL A 2 9.57 13.24 27.52
N VAL A 3 9.14 13.92 28.57
CA VAL A 3 7.81 14.56 28.64
C VAL A 3 7.67 15.78 27.69
N LYS A 4 8.76 16.49 27.37
CA LYS A 4 8.70 17.66 26.46
C LYS A 4 8.50 17.29 24.98
N LYS A 5 8.95 16.09 24.52
CA LYS A 5 8.78 15.68 23.12
C LYS A 5 7.32 15.31 22.78
N ALA A 6 6.60 14.67 23.69
CA ALA A 6 5.19 14.31 23.48
C ALA A 6 4.29 15.56 23.42
N ALA A 7 4.55 16.56 24.25
CA ALA A 7 3.79 17.81 24.28
C ALA A 7 3.99 18.67 23.02
N VAL A 8 5.19 18.65 22.43
CA VAL A 8 5.49 19.36 21.17
C VAL A 8 4.81 18.70 19.98
N SER A 9 4.81 17.35 19.92
CA SER A 9 4.10 16.61 18.86
C SER A 9 2.60 16.88 18.87
N THR A 10 1.97 16.85 20.05
CA THR A 10 0.53 17.13 20.22
C THR A 10 0.17 18.59 19.87
N ARG A 11 1.08 19.52 20.12
CA ARG A 11 0.87 20.95 19.82
C ARG A 11 1.02 21.25 18.33
N VAL A 12 1.95 20.60 17.65
CA VAL A 12 2.13 20.69 16.18
C VAL A 12 0.94 20.05 15.45
N GLN A 13 0.44 18.92 15.95
CA GLN A 13 -0.75 18.27 15.42
C GLN A 13 -1.99 19.17 15.56
N LYS A 14 -2.23 19.70 16.80
CA LYS A 14 -3.33 20.64 17.03
C LYS A 14 -3.24 21.92 16.18
N ASN A 15 -2.05 22.41 15.89
CA ASN A 15 -1.88 23.57 15.02
C ASN A 15 -2.12 23.24 13.53
N LYS A 16 -1.75 22.03 13.05
CA LYS A 16 -2.13 21.58 11.72
C LYS A 16 -3.65 21.36 11.59
N ASP A 17 -4.27 20.73 12.59
CA ASP A 17 -5.73 20.57 12.63
C ASP A 17 -6.45 21.93 12.71
N LYS A 18 -5.85 22.92 13.33
CA LYS A 18 -6.35 24.29 13.39
C LYS A 18 -6.18 25.02 12.06
N GLN A 19 -5.03 24.86 11.36
CA GLN A 19 -4.82 25.42 10.03
C GLN A 19 -5.74 24.81 8.97
N LEU A 20 -5.99 23.50 9.03
CA LEU A 20 -6.98 22.80 8.16
C LEU A 20 -8.41 23.34 8.40
N ARG A 21 -8.73 23.77 9.63
CA ARG A 21 -10.02 24.38 9.97
C ARG A 21 -10.12 25.86 9.58
N GLU A 22 -9.00 26.55 9.49
CA GLU A 22 -8.96 28.00 9.19
C GLU A 22 -8.89 28.30 7.68
N SER A 23 -8.49 27.33 6.85
CA SER A 23 -8.40 27.51 5.38
C SER A 23 -9.68 27.13 4.60
N GLY A 24 -10.64 26.45 5.24
CA GLY A 24 -11.95 26.17 4.67
C GLY A 24 -12.85 25.64 5.77
N GLY A 25 -13.79 26.44 6.24
CA GLY A 25 -14.77 26.01 7.23
C GLY A 25 -15.52 24.76 6.78
N ASP A 26 -15.94 23.93 7.74
CA ASP A 26 -16.78 22.75 7.47
C ASP A 26 -18.02 23.18 6.66
N ALA A 27 -18.18 22.62 5.49
CA ALA A 27 -19.31 22.90 4.59
C ALA A 27 -20.24 21.68 4.52
N TRP A 28 -21.56 21.92 4.37
CA TRP A 28 -22.49 20.86 4.06
C TRP A 28 -22.44 20.51 2.58
N PHE A 29 -22.26 19.24 2.27
CA PHE A 29 -22.14 18.76 0.91
C PHE A 29 -23.05 17.54 0.66
N ASN A 30 -23.62 17.47 -0.56
CA ASN A 30 -24.49 16.34 -0.93
C ASN A 30 -23.63 15.07 -1.05
N ILE A 31 -23.97 14.03 -0.30
CA ILE A 31 -23.24 12.77 -0.27
C ILE A 31 -23.23 12.06 -1.63
N GLU A 32 -24.24 12.25 -2.45
CA GLU A 32 -24.33 11.66 -3.80
C GLU A 32 -23.33 12.28 -4.80
N LYS A 33 -22.79 13.46 -4.49
CA LYS A 33 -21.75 14.13 -5.30
C LYS A 33 -20.33 13.75 -4.89
N LEU A 34 -20.20 12.95 -3.82
CA LEU A 34 -18.90 12.47 -3.39
C LEU A 34 -18.46 11.29 -4.24
N VAL A 35 -17.20 11.29 -4.66
CA VAL A 35 -16.61 10.30 -5.56
C VAL A 35 -15.50 9.55 -4.82
N LEU A 36 -15.58 8.24 -4.85
CA LEU A 36 -14.51 7.34 -4.41
C LEU A 36 -13.60 7.06 -5.61
N ASP A 37 -12.32 7.40 -5.50
CA ASP A 37 -11.33 7.17 -6.56
C ASP A 37 -10.21 6.27 -6.02
N ASP A 38 -10.18 5.04 -6.50
CA ASP A 38 -9.21 4.03 -6.07
C ASP A 38 -7.76 4.42 -6.43
N ASN A 39 -7.56 5.31 -7.41
CA ASN A 39 -6.21 5.74 -7.81
C ASN A 39 -5.54 6.64 -6.76
N ILE A 40 -6.35 7.38 -5.98
CA ILE A 40 -5.82 8.24 -4.91
C ILE A 40 -6.10 7.68 -3.51
N TYR A 41 -6.89 6.62 -3.39
CA TYR A 41 -7.16 6.00 -2.10
C TYR A 41 -5.98 5.11 -1.68
N PRO A 42 -5.27 5.46 -0.59
CA PRO A 42 -4.00 4.80 -0.27
C PRO A 42 -4.19 3.43 0.40
N ARG A 43 -5.41 2.92 0.52
CA ARG A 43 -5.72 1.62 1.12
C ARG A 43 -6.34 0.69 0.10
N ARG A 44 -5.98 -0.59 0.17
CA ARG A 44 -6.51 -1.61 -0.75
C ARG A 44 -8.02 -1.87 -0.59
N ASN A 45 -8.55 -1.73 0.63
CA ASN A 45 -9.92 -2.09 0.92
C ASN A 45 -10.54 -1.21 2.01
N VAL A 46 -11.83 -0.95 1.86
CA VAL A 46 -12.66 -0.41 2.92
C VAL A 46 -13.04 -1.53 3.89
N LEU A 47 -12.63 -1.39 5.15
CA LEU A 47 -12.91 -2.40 6.17
C LEU A 47 -14.35 -2.29 6.69
N THR A 48 -15.19 -3.28 6.36
CA THR A 48 -16.60 -3.34 6.80
C THR A 48 -16.74 -3.26 8.33
N SER A 49 -15.79 -3.84 9.08
CA SER A 49 -15.78 -3.74 10.54
C SER A 49 -15.63 -2.29 11.03
N LYS A 50 -14.78 -1.49 10.38
CA LYS A 50 -14.60 -0.07 10.67
C LYS A 50 -15.83 0.76 10.28
N VAL A 51 -16.42 0.49 9.13
CA VAL A 51 -17.69 1.12 8.71
C VAL A 51 -18.76 0.88 9.76
N ASN A 52 -18.91 -0.37 10.25
CA ASN A 52 -19.88 -0.70 11.28
C ASN A 52 -19.56 -0.03 12.62
N GLN A 53 -18.30 0.06 13.00
CA GLN A 53 -17.86 0.78 14.20
C GLN A 53 -18.26 2.25 14.14
N TYR A 54 -17.97 2.94 13.03
CA TYR A 54 -18.36 4.35 12.83
C TYR A 54 -19.87 4.52 12.79
N TYR A 55 -20.58 3.65 12.07
CA TYR A 55 -22.03 3.68 12.02
C TYR A 55 -22.67 3.59 13.42
N ASN A 56 -22.22 2.65 14.26
CA ASN A 56 -22.73 2.48 15.60
C ASN A 56 -22.40 3.68 16.51
N ALA A 57 -21.16 4.20 16.42
CA ALA A 57 -20.75 5.36 17.18
C ALA A 57 -21.55 6.63 16.78
N MET A 58 -21.81 6.83 15.49
CA MET A 58 -22.65 7.89 14.97
C MET A 58 -24.12 7.77 15.46
N LYS A 59 -24.63 6.55 15.56
CA LYS A 59 -25.98 6.32 16.15
C LYS A 59 -26.08 6.71 17.62
N LEU A 60 -24.95 6.61 18.34
CA LEU A 60 -24.84 7.03 19.75
C LEU A 60 -24.56 8.53 19.90
N GLY A 61 -24.61 9.30 18.79
CA GLY A 61 -24.41 10.76 18.82
C GLY A 61 -22.93 11.20 18.78
N GLN A 62 -21.99 10.27 18.53
CA GLN A 62 -20.60 10.65 18.40
C GLN A 62 -20.38 11.48 17.11
N ILE A 63 -19.71 12.62 17.24
CA ILE A 63 -19.35 13.51 16.13
C ILE A 63 -17.99 13.09 15.60
N PHE A 64 -17.90 13.01 14.27
CA PHE A 64 -16.67 12.70 13.55
C PHE A 64 -16.16 13.92 12.78
N PRO A 65 -14.85 14.01 12.51
CA PRO A 65 -14.30 15.04 11.64
C PRO A 65 -14.95 15.05 10.26
N ALA A 66 -14.94 16.21 9.61
CA ALA A 66 -15.44 16.38 8.24
C ALA A 66 -14.68 15.45 7.26
N ILE A 67 -15.34 15.02 6.18
CA ILE A 67 -14.72 14.28 5.08
C ILE A 67 -13.84 15.25 4.30
N ALA A 68 -12.58 14.90 4.02
CA ALA A 68 -11.70 15.70 3.19
C ALA A 68 -12.00 15.47 1.71
N VAL A 69 -12.28 16.55 0.98
CA VAL A 69 -12.68 16.54 -0.44
C VAL A 69 -11.77 17.44 -1.24
N GLU A 70 -11.31 16.95 -2.38
CA GLU A 70 -10.48 17.69 -3.30
C GLU A 70 -11.24 18.85 -3.95
N THR A 71 -10.54 19.99 -4.08
CA THR A 71 -10.89 21.06 -5.02
C THR A 71 -9.77 21.27 -6.02
N ARG A 72 -10.11 21.69 -7.24
CA ARG A 72 -9.17 22.12 -8.27
C ARG A 72 -9.65 23.44 -8.86
N HIS A 73 -8.77 24.42 -8.90
CA HIS A 73 -9.14 25.77 -9.36
C HIS A 73 -10.40 26.28 -8.64
N GLU A 74 -10.41 26.14 -7.31
CA GLU A 74 -11.51 26.55 -6.42
C GLU A 74 -12.85 25.83 -6.68
N ARG A 75 -12.83 24.75 -7.46
CA ARG A 75 -14.04 23.95 -7.77
C ARG A 75 -13.97 22.58 -7.11
N PRO A 76 -15.00 22.21 -6.34
CA PRO A 76 -15.08 20.85 -5.78
C PRO A 76 -15.14 19.80 -6.88
N THR A 77 -14.19 18.85 -6.85
CA THR A 77 -14.22 17.68 -7.75
C THR A 77 -15.15 16.58 -7.21
N GLY A 78 -15.43 16.63 -5.91
CA GLY A 78 -16.16 15.61 -5.20
C GLY A 78 -15.29 14.43 -4.75
N ARG A 79 -14.03 14.32 -5.20
CA ARG A 79 -13.14 13.21 -4.83
C ARG A 79 -12.80 13.26 -3.35
N ILE A 80 -12.94 12.14 -2.67
CA ILE A 80 -12.63 11.99 -1.24
C ILE A 80 -11.14 11.70 -1.08
N LEU A 81 -10.43 12.62 -0.42
CA LEU A 81 -9.03 12.44 -0.02
C LEU A 81 -8.89 11.65 1.28
N ASP A 82 -9.78 11.91 2.26
CA ASP A 82 -9.87 11.12 3.51
C ASP A 82 -11.31 11.01 3.99
N GLY A 83 -11.63 9.86 4.57
CA GLY A 83 -12.94 9.62 5.18
C GLY A 83 -13.79 8.57 4.50
N TRP A 84 -13.25 7.69 3.67
CA TRP A 84 -14.00 6.63 2.99
C TRP A 84 -14.84 5.77 3.95
N HIS A 85 -14.30 5.38 5.10
CA HIS A 85 -15.07 4.62 6.11
C HIS A 85 -16.22 5.45 6.69
N ARG A 86 -16.01 6.77 6.91
CA ARG A 86 -17.04 7.70 7.38
C ARG A 86 -18.12 7.89 6.32
N TYR A 87 -17.74 8.06 5.07
CA TYR A 87 -18.65 8.13 3.92
C TYR A 87 -19.59 6.91 3.86
N HIS A 88 -19.04 5.70 3.92
CA HIS A 88 -19.84 4.47 3.92
C HIS A 88 -20.76 4.37 5.16
N ALA A 89 -20.30 4.82 6.33
CA ALA A 89 -21.11 4.85 7.53
C ALA A 89 -22.29 5.84 7.42
N TYR A 90 -22.06 7.02 6.81
CA TYR A 90 -23.12 7.99 6.54
C TYR A 90 -24.12 7.49 5.50
N LEU A 91 -23.66 6.84 4.43
CA LEU A 91 -24.55 6.17 3.47
C LEU A 91 -25.45 5.13 4.16
N LYS A 92 -24.85 4.31 5.04
CA LYS A 92 -25.59 3.32 5.81
C LYS A 92 -26.66 3.93 6.74
N GLN A 93 -26.45 5.19 7.18
CA GLN A 93 -27.44 5.95 7.95
C GLN A 93 -28.52 6.61 7.08
N GLY A 94 -28.41 6.59 5.75
CA GLY A 94 -29.29 7.30 4.83
C GLY A 94 -29.13 8.82 4.85
N LYS A 95 -27.95 9.33 5.25
CA LYS A 95 -27.68 10.77 5.23
C LYS A 95 -27.65 11.29 3.80
N LYS A 96 -28.29 12.43 3.56
CA LYS A 96 -28.28 13.14 2.27
C LYS A 96 -27.16 14.17 2.17
N GLN A 97 -26.74 14.70 3.31
CA GLN A 97 -25.67 15.69 3.41
C GLN A 97 -24.73 15.31 4.52
N VAL A 98 -23.47 15.63 4.34
CA VAL A 98 -22.37 15.39 5.30
C VAL A 98 -21.50 16.64 5.37
N THR A 99 -20.78 16.81 6.48
CA THR A 99 -19.78 17.87 6.60
C THR A 99 -18.51 17.47 5.85
N VAL A 100 -18.01 18.41 5.04
CA VAL A 100 -16.77 18.24 4.29
C VAL A 100 -15.82 19.41 4.58
N VAL A 101 -14.54 19.15 4.44
CA VAL A 101 -13.49 20.16 4.35
C VAL A 101 -12.87 20.07 2.96
N PHE A 102 -12.77 21.22 2.27
CA PHE A 102 -12.19 21.27 0.95
C PHE A 102 -10.68 21.48 1.03
N ILE A 103 -9.94 20.74 0.22
CA ILE A 103 -8.49 20.81 0.11
C ILE A 103 -8.15 21.07 -1.34
N GLU A 104 -7.50 22.19 -1.58
CA GLU A 104 -7.05 22.55 -2.92
C GLU A 104 -5.85 21.70 -3.30
N CYS A 105 -5.93 21.06 -4.49
CA CYS A 105 -4.83 20.30 -5.08
C CYS A 105 -4.59 20.82 -6.50
N SER A 106 -3.36 21.16 -6.81
CA SER A 106 -2.98 21.68 -8.13
C SER A 106 -3.02 20.60 -9.22
N ASP A 107 -2.68 19.37 -8.83
CA ASP A 107 -2.57 18.24 -9.74
C ASP A 107 -2.84 16.89 -9.04
N GLU A 108 -2.63 15.80 -9.78
CA GLU A 108 -2.88 14.43 -9.30
C GLU A 108 -1.86 13.99 -8.24
N ILE A 109 -0.61 14.45 -8.37
CA ILE A 109 0.46 14.14 -7.42
C ILE A 109 0.13 14.76 -6.07
N GLU A 110 -0.30 16.01 -6.04
CA GLU A 110 -0.67 16.70 -4.81
C GLU A 110 -1.89 16.05 -4.16
N ALA A 111 -2.91 15.68 -4.94
CA ALA A 111 -4.09 14.97 -4.43
C ALA A 111 -3.72 13.62 -3.77
N LEU A 112 -2.83 12.86 -4.39
CA LEU A 112 -2.34 11.59 -3.84
C LEU A 112 -1.55 11.80 -2.54
N ARG A 113 -0.65 12.78 -2.51
CA ARG A 113 0.16 13.15 -1.33
C ARG A 113 -0.71 13.60 -0.17
N GLU A 114 -1.70 14.47 -0.43
CA GLU A 114 -2.65 14.91 0.59
C GLU A 114 -3.47 13.73 1.12
N SER A 115 -4.01 12.89 0.23
CA SER A 115 -4.74 11.69 0.64
C SER A 115 -3.88 10.77 1.52
N TYR A 116 -2.63 10.52 1.14
CA TYR A 116 -1.71 9.71 1.94
C TYR A 116 -1.44 10.34 3.32
N THR A 117 -1.13 11.62 3.34
CA THR A 117 -0.81 12.36 4.57
C THR A 117 -1.96 12.38 5.55
N LEU A 118 -3.18 12.67 5.08
CA LEU A 118 -4.39 12.70 5.89
C LEU A 118 -4.70 11.32 6.49
N ASN A 119 -4.66 10.29 5.66
CA ASN A 119 -4.93 8.91 6.11
C ASN A 119 -3.83 8.36 7.04
N ASN A 120 -2.60 8.89 7.00
CA ASN A 120 -1.52 8.50 7.89
C ASN A 120 -1.55 9.24 9.24
N SER A 121 -2.21 10.41 9.29
CA SER A 121 -2.30 11.25 10.49
C SER A 121 -3.30 10.71 11.53
N HIS A 122 -4.36 10.07 11.07
CA HIS A 122 -5.53 9.71 11.87
C HIS A 122 -6.00 8.29 11.57
N GLY A 123 -5.60 7.31 12.34
CA GLY A 123 -6.22 6.00 12.26
C GLY A 123 -5.28 4.80 12.20
N LEU A 124 -5.63 3.79 11.41
CA LEU A 124 -4.83 2.59 11.20
C LEU A 124 -3.55 2.94 10.46
N GLN A 125 -2.41 2.47 10.97
CA GLN A 125 -1.16 2.56 10.23
C GLN A 125 -1.26 1.78 8.92
N TYR A 126 -0.57 2.25 7.89
CA TYR A 126 -0.46 1.53 6.63
C TYR A 126 0.26 0.20 6.81
N SER A 127 -0.25 -0.84 6.20
CA SER A 127 0.47 -2.09 6.03
C SER A 127 1.70 -1.90 5.13
N SER A 128 2.66 -2.80 5.24
CA SER A 128 3.83 -2.76 4.35
C SER A 128 3.46 -2.82 2.87
N ILE A 129 2.36 -3.49 2.53
CA ILE A 129 1.89 -3.61 1.15
C ILE A 129 1.31 -2.27 0.67
N GLU A 130 0.48 -1.60 1.48
CA GLU A 130 -0.09 -0.29 1.13
C GLU A 130 1.00 0.78 0.96
N ILE A 131 2.04 0.79 1.81
CA ILE A 131 3.20 1.67 1.62
C ILE A 131 3.90 1.37 0.29
N HIS A 132 4.00 0.12 -0.06
CA HIS A 132 4.61 -0.29 -1.33
C HIS A 132 3.76 0.13 -2.53
N ASP A 133 2.45 -0.03 -2.47
CA ASP A 133 1.54 0.43 -3.53
C ASP A 133 1.67 1.95 -3.70
N TYR A 134 1.72 2.69 -2.61
CA TYR A 134 1.96 4.13 -2.63
C TYR A 134 3.30 4.48 -3.33
N VAL A 135 4.41 3.88 -2.87
CA VAL A 135 5.75 4.10 -3.46
C VAL A 135 5.75 3.81 -4.96
N LYS A 136 5.06 2.74 -5.40
CA LYS A 136 4.97 2.41 -6.82
C LYS A 136 4.19 3.45 -7.59
N THR A 137 2.99 3.81 -7.12
CA THR A 137 2.13 4.80 -7.78
C THR A 137 2.84 6.13 -7.92
N ASP A 138 3.51 6.61 -6.88
CA ASP A 138 4.25 7.86 -6.89
C ASP A 138 5.45 7.82 -7.85
N THR A 139 6.14 6.68 -7.90
CA THR A 139 7.24 6.49 -8.85
C THR A 139 6.73 6.47 -10.29
N ASP A 140 5.59 5.82 -10.55
CA ASP A 140 4.96 5.78 -11.89
C ASP A 140 4.45 7.18 -12.31
N LEU A 141 4.06 8.02 -11.36
CA LEU A 141 3.70 9.43 -11.57
C LEU A 141 4.92 10.36 -11.73
N GLY A 142 6.13 9.84 -11.60
CA GLY A 142 7.38 10.59 -11.82
C GLY A 142 7.86 11.36 -10.59
N MET A 143 7.37 11.08 -9.38
CA MET A 143 7.90 11.69 -8.16
C MET A 143 9.33 11.22 -7.90
N THR A 144 10.14 12.13 -7.35
CA THR A 144 11.50 11.80 -6.95
C THR A 144 11.51 10.93 -5.69
N TYR A 145 12.53 10.10 -5.52
CA TYR A 145 12.66 9.25 -4.33
C TYR A 145 12.79 10.05 -3.03
N ASP A 146 13.30 11.28 -3.09
CA ASP A 146 13.37 12.19 -1.94
C ASP A 146 11.96 12.62 -1.50
N MET A 147 11.09 13.02 -2.44
CA MET A 147 9.70 13.38 -2.16
C MET A 147 8.94 12.20 -1.54
N ILE A 148 9.05 11.02 -2.14
CA ILE A 148 8.41 9.80 -1.63
C ILE A 148 8.94 9.45 -0.24
N ALA A 149 10.25 9.58 0.00
CA ALA A 149 10.88 9.32 1.29
C ALA A 149 10.35 10.23 2.39
N ASP A 150 10.13 11.51 2.07
CA ASP A 150 9.54 12.49 2.97
C ASP A 150 8.09 12.14 3.31
N ASP A 151 7.29 11.73 2.34
CA ASP A 151 5.88 11.38 2.54
C ASP A 151 5.73 10.14 3.42
N ILE A 152 6.48 9.07 3.15
CA ILE A 152 6.40 7.83 3.94
C ILE A 152 7.25 7.84 5.22
N LYS A 153 7.98 8.93 5.49
CA LYS A 153 8.89 9.08 6.64
C LYS A 153 9.94 7.96 6.73
N ARG A 154 10.57 7.64 5.59
CA ARG A 154 11.61 6.61 5.46
C ARG A 154 12.84 7.17 4.74
N PRO A 155 14.04 6.62 5.00
CA PRO A 155 15.23 7.02 4.24
C PRO A 155 15.11 6.71 2.73
N VAL A 156 15.65 7.59 1.87
CA VAL A 156 15.65 7.44 0.39
C VAL A 156 16.10 6.06 -0.07
N ARG A 157 17.20 5.54 0.52
CA ARG A 157 17.69 4.16 0.24
C ARG A 157 16.62 3.07 0.48
N LYS A 158 15.65 3.35 1.37
CA LYS A 158 14.56 2.41 1.63
C LYS A 158 13.53 2.46 0.51
N VAL A 159 13.22 3.66 -0.01
CA VAL A 159 12.37 3.86 -1.18
C VAL A 159 12.96 3.15 -2.39
N GLU A 160 14.24 3.39 -2.71
CA GLU A 160 14.94 2.68 -3.79
C GLU A 160 14.88 1.15 -3.64
N SER A 161 15.08 0.66 -2.41
CA SER A 161 14.97 -0.77 -2.13
C SER A 161 13.56 -1.30 -2.33
N MET A 162 12.54 -0.48 -2.06
CA MET A 162 11.14 -0.85 -2.28
C MET A 162 10.83 -0.92 -3.77
N VAL A 163 11.17 0.10 -4.55
CA VAL A 163 10.97 0.12 -6.01
C VAL A 163 11.59 -1.11 -6.67
N LYS A 164 12.76 -1.55 -6.23
CA LYS A 164 13.45 -2.75 -6.73
C LYS A 164 12.84 -4.08 -6.27
N GLN A 165 11.75 -4.07 -5.51
CA GLN A 165 11.16 -5.28 -4.92
C GLN A 165 9.80 -5.65 -5.51
N PHE A 166 9.37 -5.02 -6.61
CA PHE A 166 8.06 -5.28 -7.18
C PHE A 166 8.11 -5.81 -8.61
N GLY A 167 7.17 -6.69 -8.92
CA GLY A 167 6.71 -7.04 -10.25
C GLY A 167 5.23 -6.69 -10.41
N THR A 168 4.75 -6.72 -11.62
CA THR A 168 3.32 -6.54 -11.95
C THR A 168 2.73 -7.90 -12.30
N ALA A 169 1.63 -8.29 -11.67
CA ALA A 169 0.88 -9.49 -12.05
C ALA A 169 0.15 -9.27 -13.39
N LYS A 170 -0.33 -10.34 -14.02
CA LYS A 170 -1.02 -10.24 -15.33
C LYS A 170 -2.32 -9.44 -15.30
N ASP A 171 -2.96 -9.33 -14.13
CA ASP A 171 -4.17 -8.55 -13.88
C ASP A 171 -3.88 -7.07 -13.57
N GLY A 172 -2.59 -6.68 -13.59
CA GLY A 172 -2.15 -5.31 -13.30
C GLY A 172 -1.76 -5.09 -11.84
N ASP A 173 -2.05 -6.03 -10.95
CA ASP A 173 -1.75 -5.92 -9.53
C ASP A 173 -0.25 -5.87 -9.25
N THR A 174 0.15 -5.01 -8.33
CA THR A 174 1.52 -4.94 -7.84
C THR A 174 1.79 -6.08 -6.87
N VAL A 175 2.83 -6.86 -7.15
CA VAL A 175 3.24 -8.01 -6.35
C VAL A 175 4.62 -7.76 -5.75
N ALA A 176 4.71 -7.76 -4.41
CA ALA A 176 5.99 -7.70 -3.72
C ALA A 176 6.81 -8.98 -4.01
N LEU A 177 7.98 -8.82 -4.62
CA LEU A 177 8.86 -9.93 -4.99
C LEU A 177 9.72 -10.35 -3.81
N LYS A 178 9.66 -11.61 -3.46
CA LYS A 178 10.58 -12.20 -2.48
C LYS A 178 11.98 -12.33 -3.07
N ARG A 179 12.98 -12.43 -2.21
CA ARG A 179 14.41 -12.32 -2.56
C ARG A 179 14.84 -13.11 -3.79
N GLY A 180 14.29 -14.31 -4.00
CA GLY A 180 14.64 -15.16 -5.13
C GLY A 180 14.11 -14.68 -6.47
N LEU A 181 13.10 -13.82 -6.49
CA LEU A 181 12.46 -13.32 -7.70
C LEU A 181 12.69 -11.81 -7.95
N ARG A 182 13.55 -11.16 -7.16
CA ARG A 182 13.82 -9.71 -7.28
C ARG A 182 14.47 -9.33 -8.61
N HIS A 183 15.06 -10.27 -9.33
CA HIS A 183 15.56 -10.05 -10.69
C HIS A 183 14.44 -9.81 -11.71
N LEU A 184 13.19 -10.12 -11.34
CA LEU A 184 11.99 -9.86 -12.15
C LEU A 184 11.33 -8.51 -11.80
N ASN A 185 12.01 -7.64 -11.05
CA ASN A 185 11.49 -6.32 -10.72
C ASN A 185 11.12 -5.55 -11.99
N THR A 186 10.08 -4.72 -11.88
CA THR A 186 9.47 -3.95 -12.99
C THR A 186 8.86 -4.76 -14.14
N ASN A 187 9.03 -6.09 -14.14
CA ASN A 187 8.48 -6.95 -15.18
C ASN A 187 7.10 -7.49 -14.81
N THR A 188 6.30 -7.78 -15.84
CA THR A 188 5.06 -8.55 -15.66
C THR A 188 5.40 -10.00 -15.34
N ILE A 189 5.00 -10.49 -14.18
CA ILE A 189 5.24 -11.86 -13.74
C ILE A 189 4.12 -12.80 -14.21
N THR A 190 4.51 -14.01 -14.55
CA THR A 190 3.55 -15.06 -14.93
C THR A 190 2.84 -15.63 -13.70
N LYS A 191 1.67 -16.26 -13.90
CA LYS A 191 0.95 -16.98 -12.83
C LYS A 191 1.82 -18.02 -12.12
N LYS A 192 2.74 -18.69 -12.85
CA LYS A 192 3.69 -19.65 -12.26
C LYS A 192 4.71 -18.96 -11.37
N GLN A 193 5.23 -17.81 -11.80
CA GLN A 193 6.17 -17.01 -11.00
C GLN A 193 5.47 -16.42 -9.77
N GLU A 194 4.21 -16.00 -9.89
CA GLU A 194 3.41 -15.54 -8.77
C GLU A 194 3.18 -16.65 -7.73
N ALA A 195 2.79 -17.85 -8.16
CA ALA A 195 2.64 -19.01 -7.30
C ALA A 195 3.96 -19.38 -6.60
N LEU A 196 5.09 -19.32 -7.32
CA LEU A 196 6.42 -19.52 -6.75
C LEU A 196 6.74 -18.45 -5.72
N ASN A 197 6.42 -17.18 -6.01
CA ASN A 197 6.61 -16.08 -5.07
C ASN A 197 5.80 -16.26 -3.79
N LYS A 198 4.56 -16.73 -3.88
CA LYS A 198 3.71 -17.07 -2.71
C LYS A 198 4.29 -18.21 -1.89
N ALA A 199 4.78 -19.25 -2.56
CA ALA A 199 5.35 -20.44 -1.91
C ALA A 199 6.76 -20.22 -1.31
N TRP A 200 7.41 -19.09 -1.58
CA TRP A 200 8.78 -18.84 -1.19
C TRP A 200 8.98 -18.71 0.33
N MET A 201 9.87 -19.55 0.88
CA MET A 201 10.15 -19.65 2.32
C MET A 201 11.31 -18.76 2.82
N GLY A 202 11.72 -17.74 2.06
CA GLY A 202 12.67 -16.72 2.52
C GLY A 202 14.13 -16.88 2.09
N SER A 203 14.56 -18.05 1.59
CA SER A 203 15.93 -18.26 1.12
C SER A 203 16.10 -17.97 -0.38
N SER A 204 17.33 -17.67 -0.85
CA SER A 204 17.57 -17.49 -2.28
C SER A 204 17.60 -18.84 -3.02
N ALA A 205 17.32 -18.81 -4.33
CA ALA A 205 17.43 -20.02 -5.16
C ALA A 205 18.86 -20.62 -5.07
N GLY A 206 19.88 -19.77 -5.03
CA GLY A 206 21.28 -20.20 -4.81
C GLY A 206 21.49 -20.91 -3.48
N THR A 207 20.79 -20.48 -2.39
CA THR A 207 20.87 -21.15 -1.09
C THR A 207 20.33 -22.58 -1.17
N TYR A 208 19.19 -22.77 -1.84
CA TYR A 208 18.62 -24.12 -2.01
C TYR A 208 19.49 -24.99 -2.91
N ALA A 209 20.04 -24.44 -4.00
CA ALA A 209 20.97 -25.15 -4.86
C ALA A 209 22.24 -25.55 -4.11
N ALA A 210 22.83 -24.65 -3.32
CA ALA A 210 24.00 -24.94 -2.51
C ALA A 210 23.72 -26.00 -1.42
N LEU A 211 22.52 -25.96 -0.81
CA LEU A 211 22.12 -26.96 0.17
C LEU A 211 21.95 -28.32 -0.49
N LEU A 212 21.24 -28.40 -1.62
CA LEU A 212 21.07 -29.63 -2.38
C LEU A 212 22.42 -30.22 -2.82
N PHE A 213 23.36 -29.38 -3.30
CA PHE A 213 24.70 -29.80 -3.67
C PHE A 213 25.42 -30.43 -2.47
N ARG A 214 25.36 -29.83 -1.27
CA ARG A 214 25.96 -30.39 -0.04
C ARG A 214 25.38 -31.75 0.33
N TYR A 215 24.07 -31.97 0.15
CA TYR A 215 23.44 -33.26 0.39
C TYR A 215 23.93 -34.33 -0.61
N LEU A 216 24.09 -33.95 -1.87
CA LEU A 216 24.62 -34.84 -2.91
C LEU A 216 26.10 -35.16 -2.65
N ASP A 217 26.93 -34.16 -2.37
CA ASP A 217 28.34 -34.30 -2.09
C ASP A 217 28.64 -35.17 -0.87
N ALA A 218 27.80 -35.03 0.15
CA ALA A 218 27.90 -35.83 1.37
C ALA A 218 27.28 -37.25 1.26
N ASN A 219 26.78 -37.65 0.07
CA ASN A 219 26.00 -38.89 -0.12
C ASN A 219 24.84 -39.04 0.87
N ALA A 220 24.24 -37.93 1.27
CA ALA A 220 23.16 -37.87 2.28
C ALA A 220 21.76 -37.89 1.65
N ILE A 221 21.64 -38.21 0.37
CA ILE A 221 20.38 -38.38 -0.33
C ILE A 221 19.83 -39.77 -0.04
N ASN A 222 18.58 -39.83 0.41
CA ASN A 222 17.88 -41.10 0.53
C ASN A 222 17.51 -41.65 -0.85
N THR A 223 18.29 -42.61 -1.35
CA THR A 223 18.09 -43.22 -2.68
C THR A 223 16.86 -44.16 -2.76
N GLU A 224 16.27 -44.52 -1.62
CA GLU A 224 15.04 -45.31 -1.57
C GLU A 224 13.79 -44.43 -1.67
N ASP A 225 13.92 -43.10 -1.47
CA ASP A 225 12.83 -42.16 -1.67
C ASP A 225 12.57 -41.92 -3.16
N THR A 226 11.70 -42.73 -3.73
CA THR A 226 11.34 -42.65 -5.15
C THR A 226 10.73 -41.32 -5.56
N LYS A 227 10.10 -40.57 -4.64
CA LYS A 227 9.55 -39.23 -4.90
C LYS A 227 10.68 -38.20 -5.02
N LEU A 228 11.66 -38.29 -4.14
CA LEU A 228 12.84 -37.45 -4.16
C LEU A 228 13.66 -37.67 -5.45
N ILE A 229 13.94 -38.94 -5.78
CA ILE A 229 14.69 -39.29 -7.00
C ILE A 229 13.99 -38.74 -8.25
N LYS A 230 12.69 -39.00 -8.43
CA LYS A 230 11.91 -38.43 -9.54
C LYS A 230 11.93 -36.90 -9.58
N ALA A 231 11.98 -36.22 -8.44
CA ALA A 231 12.07 -34.76 -8.38
C ALA A 231 13.44 -34.26 -8.82
N LEU A 232 14.52 -34.96 -8.44
CA LEU A 232 15.89 -34.64 -8.86
C LEU A 232 16.10 -34.87 -10.35
N ASP A 233 15.58 -35.96 -10.92
CA ASP A 233 15.60 -36.23 -12.38
C ASP A 233 14.92 -35.10 -13.14
N LYS A 234 13.69 -34.73 -12.72
CA LYS A 234 12.96 -33.60 -13.33
C LYS A 234 13.71 -32.26 -13.22
N LEU A 235 14.37 -32.03 -12.10
CA LEU A 235 15.18 -30.84 -11.90
C LEU A 235 16.36 -30.80 -12.86
N THR A 236 17.04 -31.94 -13.03
CA THR A 236 18.18 -32.10 -13.92
C THR A 236 17.77 -31.86 -15.37
N ASP A 237 16.71 -32.53 -15.85
CA ASP A 237 16.17 -32.34 -17.18
C ASP A 237 15.79 -30.88 -17.45
N LYS A 238 15.10 -30.27 -16.51
CA LYS A 238 14.69 -28.86 -16.64
C LYS A 238 15.87 -27.91 -16.66
N TRP A 239 16.88 -28.16 -15.84
CA TRP A 239 18.09 -27.38 -15.81
C TRP A 239 18.86 -27.49 -17.14
N LEU A 240 19.00 -28.67 -17.71
CA LEU A 240 19.63 -28.87 -19.01
C LEU A 240 18.89 -28.15 -20.16
N GLN A 241 17.55 -28.11 -20.10
CA GLN A 241 16.75 -27.30 -21.05
C GLN A 241 17.05 -25.82 -20.95
N VAL A 242 17.03 -25.28 -19.73
CA VAL A 242 17.28 -23.85 -19.48
C VAL A 242 18.71 -23.48 -19.89
N ARG A 243 19.71 -24.31 -19.54
CA ARG A 243 21.11 -24.06 -19.88
C ARG A 243 21.38 -24.00 -21.39
N LYS A 244 20.62 -24.74 -22.19
CA LYS A 244 20.71 -24.69 -23.66
C LYS A 244 20.15 -23.41 -24.26
N SER A 245 19.35 -22.66 -23.51
CA SER A 245 18.72 -21.40 -23.93
C SER A 245 19.45 -20.15 -23.40
N LEU A 246 20.50 -20.33 -22.60
CA LEU A 246 21.40 -19.27 -22.12
C LEU A 246 22.61 -19.14 -23.09
#